data_aab3d61af7d27fd7bebe8393b312e2ea
#
_entry.id   aab3d61af7d27fd7bebe8393b312e2ea
#
_cell.length_a   1.000
_cell.length_b   1.000
_cell.length_c   1.000
_cell.angle_alpha   90.00
_cell.angle_beta   90.00
_cell.angle_gamma   90.00
#
_symmetry.space_group_name_H-M   'P 1'
#
loop_
_entity.id
_entity.type
_entity.pdbx_description
1 polymer ?
#
loop_
_entity_poly.entity_id
_entity_poly.type
_entity_poly.pdbx_seq_one_letter_code
_entity_poly.pdbx_strand_id
1 'polypeptide(L)'
;MAGNARLKMVADVIRGVFTGYDIYRYEQDEIVVFCKDIDKKSFMGLVRIVRESLDDLDVSVSTGFSWTDNPDIARQLSEVRLMYDIEKDTKLKSLDSIMRNKVFKDVVSEIEKGSFMVYYQPKVDSRTGITVGAEALIRFFDEAHGVVGPIHFIEILEENRCSHLIDLFVLDEVCKAQKLRCISDRRVVPVSVNFSKNTLEYADLLDHVKEIMNRYDLPEGLVQIEITESVGD
;
A
#
# COMPACT_ATOMS: atom_id res chain seq x y z
N MET A 1 -4.93 -10.16 3.27
CA MET A 1 -6.12 -10.29 4.15
C MET A 1 -6.46 -8.99 4.88
N ALA A 2 -5.51 -8.13 5.23
CA ALA A 2 -5.76 -6.87 5.94
C ALA A 2 -6.66 -5.87 5.16
N GLY A 3 -6.48 -5.72 3.84
CA GLY A 3 -7.27 -4.80 3.02
C GLY A 3 -8.77 -5.10 2.97
N ASN A 4 -9.15 -6.37 2.88
CA ASN A 4 -10.56 -6.77 2.90
C ASN A 4 -11.22 -6.57 4.27
N ALA A 5 -10.46 -6.68 5.37
CA ALA A 5 -10.98 -6.42 6.71
C ALA A 5 -11.25 -4.93 6.93
N ARG A 6 -10.33 -4.05 6.51
CA ARG A 6 -10.51 -2.59 6.57
C ARG A 6 -11.69 -2.13 5.73
N LEU A 7 -11.79 -2.59 4.47
CA LEU A 7 -12.92 -2.24 3.61
C LEU A 7 -14.26 -2.70 4.21
N LYS A 8 -14.28 -3.87 4.86
CA LYS A 8 -15.47 -4.34 5.58
C LYS A 8 -15.83 -3.42 6.75
N MET A 9 -14.84 -3.00 7.54
CA MET A 9 -15.07 -2.04 8.65
C MET A 9 -15.66 -0.73 8.13
N VAL A 10 -15.09 -0.15 7.06
CA VAL A 10 -15.62 1.06 6.41
C VAL A 10 -17.06 0.84 5.95
N ALA A 11 -17.33 -0.27 5.27
CA ALA A 11 -18.67 -0.60 4.79
C ALA A 11 -19.68 -0.77 5.93
N ASP A 12 -19.27 -1.34 7.06
CA ASP A 12 -20.15 -1.56 8.22
C ASP A 12 -20.46 -0.22 8.92
N VAL A 13 -19.48 0.69 9.05
CA VAL A 13 -19.69 2.07 9.55
C VAL A 13 -20.67 2.81 8.64
N ILE A 14 -20.44 2.80 7.33
CA ILE A 14 -21.29 3.50 6.36
C ILE A 14 -22.73 2.95 6.42
N ARG A 15 -22.92 1.63 6.47
CA ARG A 15 -24.24 1.02 6.59
C ARG A 15 -24.97 1.38 7.88
N GLY A 16 -24.21 1.48 8.97
CA GLY A 16 -24.76 1.86 10.28
C GLY A 16 -25.25 3.31 10.31
N VAL A 17 -24.51 4.21 9.68
CA VAL A 17 -24.81 5.65 9.67
C VAL A 17 -25.85 6.00 8.60
N PHE A 18 -25.73 5.48 7.39
CA PHE A 18 -26.60 5.78 6.24
C PHE A 18 -27.74 4.76 6.12
N THR A 19 -28.38 4.39 7.24
CA THR A 19 -29.50 3.45 7.26
C THR A 19 -30.68 3.98 6.43
N GLY A 20 -31.13 3.18 5.46
CA GLY A 20 -32.26 3.54 4.59
C GLY A 20 -31.86 4.31 3.30
N TYR A 21 -30.57 4.56 3.10
CA TYR A 21 -30.07 5.16 1.89
C TYR A 21 -29.41 4.12 0.97
N ASP A 22 -29.28 4.46 -0.32
CA ASP A 22 -28.69 3.58 -1.32
C ASP A 22 -27.16 3.61 -1.23
N ILE A 23 -26.54 2.45 -0.98
CA ILE A 23 -25.08 2.28 -0.82
C ILE A 23 -24.59 1.33 -1.89
N TYR A 24 -23.62 1.79 -2.67
CA TYR A 24 -23.02 1.04 -3.78
C TYR A 24 -21.51 0.92 -3.61
N ARG A 25 -20.98 -0.24 -3.95
CA ARG A 25 -19.54 -0.39 -4.19
C ARG A 25 -19.28 -0.01 -5.65
N TYR A 26 -18.50 1.05 -5.86
CA TYR A 26 -18.26 1.62 -7.20
C TYR A 26 -17.02 1.00 -7.86
N GLU A 27 -15.90 0.99 -7.16
CA GLU A 27 -14.63 0.37 -7.61
C GLU A 27 -14.08 -0.54 -6.50
N GLN A 28 -12.80 -0.96 -6.63
CA GLN A 28 -12.21 -1.97 -5.73
C GLN A 28 -12.34 -1.59 -4.25
N ASP A 29 -12.15 -0.32 -3.91
CA ASP A 29 -12.15 0.23 -2.54
C ASP A 29 -12.99 1.50 -2.39
N GLU A 30 -13.79 1.86 -3.40
CA GLU A 30 -14.68 3.02 -3.38
C GLU A 30 -16.12 2.63 -3.05
N ILE A 31 -16.73 3.36 -2.12
CA ILE A 31 -18.13 3.21 -1.73
C ILE A 31 -18.84 4.55 -1.99
N VAL A 32 -19.95 4.49 -2.69
CA VAL A 32 -20.79 5.64 -3.00
C VAL A 32 -22.12 5.51 -2.29
N VAL A 33 -22.58 6.58 -1.65
CA VAL A 33 -23.87 6.66 -0.97
C VAL A 33 -24.73 7.73 -1.60
N PHE A 34 -25.96 7.39 -1.96
CA PHE A 34 -26.96 8.32 -2.46
C PHE A 34 -28.03 8.55 -1.42
N CYS A 35 -28.14 9.79 -0.92
CA CYS A 35 -29.14 10.21 0.04
C CYS A 35 -30.22 11.02 -0.70
N LYS A 36 -31.45 10.51 -0.72
CA LYS A 36 -32.62 11.21 -1.27
C LYS A 36 -33.44 11.80 -0.12
N ASP A 37 -34.14 12.89 -0.39
CA ASP A 37 -35.11 13.50 0.54
C ASP A 37 -34.51 13.84 1.92
N ILE A 38 -33.28 14.33 1.94
CA ILE A 38 -32.55 14.75 3.12
C ILE A 38 -32.19 16.24 3.05
N ASP A 39 -32.43 17.00 4.12
CA ASP A 39 -31.97 18.38 4.18
C ASP A 39 -30.45 18.48 4.37
N LYS A 40 -29.86 19.62 3.97
CA LYS A 40 -28.42 19.84 4.02
C LYS A 40 -27.81 19.64 5.41
N LYS A 41 -28.50 20.08 6.47
CA LYS A 41 -27.99 19.99 7.85
C LYS A 41 -27.91 18.55 8.31
N SER A 42 -28.94 17.77 8.06
CA SER A 42 -29.01 16.35 8.37
C SER A 42 -27.96 15.56 7.58
N PHE A 43 -27.83 15.83 6.27
CA PHE A 43 -26.82 15.23 5.42
C PHE A 43 -25.39 15.49 5.94
N MET A 44 -25.06 16.74 6.25
CA MET A 44 -23.74 17.10 6.81
C MET A 44 -23.51 16.49 8.19
N GLY A 45 -24.57 16.27 8.97
CA GLY A 45 -24.49 15.53 10.21
C GLY A 45 -24.06 14.08 10.02
N LEU A 46 -24.65 13.38 9.04
CA LEU A 46 -24.27 12.01 8.71
C LEU A 46 -22.82 11.90 8.21
N VAL A 47 -22.39 12.83 7.32
CA VAL A 47 -21.01 12.88 6.84
C VAL A 47 -20.03 13.04 8.00
N ARG A 48 -20.33 13.93 8.97
CA ARG A 48 -19.50 14.12 10.15
C ARG A 48 -19.41 12.85 11.00
N ILE A 49 -20.52 12.20 11.28
CA ILE A 49 -20.57 10.97 12.09
C ILE A 49 -19.72 9.86 11.45
N VAL A 50 -19.78 9.70 10.12
CA VAL A 50 -18.94 8.72 9.42
C VAL A 50 -17.46 9.03 9.61
N ARG A 51 -17.05 10.31 9.41
CA ARG A 51 -15.63 10.71 9.57
C ARG A 51 -15.14 10.46 11.00
N GLU A 52 -15.90 10.92 12.01
CA GLU A 52 -15.56 10.69 13.41
C GLU A 52 -15.48 9.19 13.75
N SER A 53 -16.41 8.37 13.26
CA SER A 53 -16.42 6.92 13.51
C SER A 53 -15.23 6.20 12.83
N LEU A 54 -14.77 6.66 11.67
CA LEU A 54 -13.62 6.09 10.98
C LEU A 54 -12.31 6.54 11.62
N ASP A 55 -12.23 7.78 12.09
CA ASP A 55 -11.09 8.30 12.86
C ASP A 55 -10.94 7.54 14.19
N ASP A 56 -12.05 7.26 14.90
CA ASP A 56 -12.04 6.47 16.14
C ASP A 56 -11.56 5.02 15.92
N LEU A 57 -11.71 4.49 14.71
CA LEU A 57 -11.24 3.16 14.32
C LEU A 57 -9.83 3.16 13.71
N ASP A 58 -9.16 4.31 13.69
CA ASP A 58 -7.85 4.50 13.05
C ASP A 58 -7.84 4.05 11.57
N VAL A 59 -8.93 4.36 10.85
CA VAL A 59 -9.08 4.03 9.43
C VAL A 59 -9.04 5.30 8.60
N SER A 60 -7.91 5.55 7.96
CA SER A 60 -7.76 6.68 7.04
C SER A 60 -8.52 6.41 5.72
N VAL A 61 -9.47 7.30 5.40
CA VAL A 61 -10.22 7.31 4.13
C VAL A 61 -10.21 8.70 3.53
N SER A 62 -10.25 8.79 2.21
CA SER A 62 -10.55 10.06 1.51
C SER A 62 -12.04 10.12 1.20
N THR A 63 -12.63 11.30 1.37
CA THR A 63 -14.08 11.48 1.24
C THR A 63 -14.41 12.68 0.37
N GLY A 64 -15.32 12.50 -0.56
CA GLY A 64 -15.96 13.60 -1.29
C GLY A 64 -17.46 13.58 -1.00
N PHE A 65 -18.09 14.75 -0.97
CA PHE A 65 -19.55 14.85 -0.81
C PHE A 65 -20.10 16.09 -1.52
N SER A 66 -21.33 15.99 -2.02
CA SER A 66 -22.08 17.09 -2.58
C SER A 66 -23.53 17.01 -2.14
N TRP A 67 -24.11 18.16 -1.86
CA TRP A 67 -25.55 18.28 -1.55
C TRP A 67 -26.18 19.36 -2.43
N THR A 68 -27.34 19.08 -2.97
CA THR A 68 -28.12 20.05 -3.76
C THR A 68 -29.62 19.75 -3.61
N ASP A 69 -30.44 20.76 -3.75
CA ASP A 69 -31.90 20.68 -3.83
C ASP A 69 -32.40 20.46 -5.25
N ASN A 70 -31.54 20.59 -6.26
CA ASN A 70 -31.85 20.35 -7.66
C ASN A 70 -30.88 19.30 -8.23
N PRO A 71 -31.18 18.00 -8.11
CA PRO A 71 -30.26 16.94 -8.41
C PRO A 71 -29.98 16.80 -9.91
N ASP A 72 -28.74 17.08 -10.30
CA ASP A 72 -28.09 16.61 -11.52
C ASP A 72 -27.01 15.59 -11.09
N ILE A 73 -27.34 14.32 -11.21
CA ILE A 73 -26.49 13.22 -10.72
C ILE A 73 -25.10 13.26 -11.37
N ALA A 74 -25.03 13.55 -12.68
CA ALA A 74 -23.74 13.58 -13.38
C ALA A 74 -22.84 14.70 -12.86
N ARG A 75 -23.41 15.88 -12.64
CA ARG A 75 -22.71 17.02 -12.07
C ARG A 75 -22.28 16.76 -10.61
N GLN A 76 -23.18 16.21 -9.79
CA GLN A 76 -22.87 15.89 -8.40
C GLN A 76 -21.76 14.87 -8.29
N LEU A 77 -21.78 13.80 -9.10
CA LEU A 77 -20.69 12.81 -9.13
C LEU A 77 -19.35 13.45 -9.51
N SER A 78 -19.36 14.38 -10.48
CA SER A 78 -18.13 15.10 -10.86
C SER A 78 -17.61 15.98 -9.73
N GLU A 79 -18.51 16.69 -9.00
CA GLU A 79 -18.15 17.50 -7.84
C GLU A 79 -17.57 16.65 -6.69
N VAL A 80 -18.22 15.52 -6.38
CA VAL A 80 -17.78 14.58 -5.33
C VAL A 80 -16.42 14.00 -5.69
N ARG A 81 -16.21 13.62 -6.94
CA ARG A 81 -14.94 13.07 -7.41
C ARG A 81 -13.81 14.09 -7.32
N LEU A 82 -14.07 15.32 -7.74
CA LEU A 82 -13.09 16.40 -7.60
C LEU A 82 -12.70 16.64 -6.15
N MET A 83 -13.63 16.65 -5.21
CA MET A 83 -13.35 16.82 -3.79
C MET A 83 -12.55 15.64 -3.22
N TYR A 84 -12.91 14.42 -3.60
CA TYR A 84 -12.19 13.20 -3.24
C TYR A 84 -10.74 13.24 -3.74
N ASP A 85 -10.53 13.60 -5.01
CA ASP A 85 -9.21 13.70 -5.62
C ASP A 85 -8.36 14.77 -4.93
N ILE A 86 -8.93 15.94 -4.59
CA ILE A 86 -8.23 16.99 -3.84
C ILE A 86 -7.83 16.51 -2.44
N GLU A 87 -8.72 15.83 -1.73
CA GLU A 87 -8.41 15.30 -0.38
C GLU A 87 -7.33 14.21 -0.46
N LYS A 88 -7.44 13.31 -1.44
CA LYS A 88 -6.46 12.26 -1.71
C LYS A 88 -5.09 12.85 -2.04
N ASP A 89 -5.03 13.82 -2.96
CA ASP A 89 -3.78 14.53 -3.33
C ASP A 89 -3.17 15.27 -2.15
N THR A 90 -3.98 15.89 -1.30
CA THR A 90 -3.50 16.59 -0.10
C THR A 90 -2.89 15.60 0.89
N LYS A 91 -3.51 14.45 1.11
CA LYS A 91 -2.97 13.38 1.95
C LYS A 91 -1.70 12.80 1.36
N LEU A 92 -1.66 12.55 0.04
CA LEU A 92 -0.47 12.07 -0.67
C LEU A 92 0.71 13.06 -0.52
N LYS A 93 0.49 14.35 -0.76
CA LYS A 93 1.53 15.39 -0.59
C LYS A 93 2.03 15.50 0.85
N SER A 94 1.17 15.30 1.84
CA SER A 94 1.58 15.26 3.24
C SER A 94 2.41 14.02 3.55
N LEU A 95 2.04 12.86 3.01
CA LEU A 95 2.81 11.61 3.10
C LEU A 95 4.17 11.74 2.44
N ASP A 96 4.26 12.27 1.22
CA ASP A 96 5.51 12.48 0.51
C ASP A 96 6.44 13.41 1.29
N SER A 97 5.91 14.47 1.90
CA SER A 97 6.68 15.38 2.77
C SER A 97 7.19 14.65 4.03
N ILE A 98 6.37 13.81 4.64
CA ILE A 98 6.75 13.01 5.81
C ILE A 98 7.81 11.98 5.42
N MET A 99 7.62 11.28 4.29
CA MET A 99 8.58 10.31 3.78
C MET A 99 9.91 10.96 3.46
N ARG A 100 9.93 12.12 2.77
CA ARG A 100 11.16 12.89 2.52
C ARG A 100 11.88 13.24 3.82
N ASN A 101 11.16 13.59 4.86
CA ASN A 101 11.77 13.94 6.15
C ASN A 101 12.24 12.74 6.98
N LYS A 102 11.50 11.63 6.99
CA LYS A 102 11.81 10.43 7.78
C LYS A 102 12.76 9.49 7.04
N VAL A 103 12.38 9.07 5.85
CA VAL A 103 13.11 8.03 5.09
C VAL A 103 14.44 8.57 4.58
N PHE A 104 14.47 9.81 4.08
CA PHE A 104 15.71 10.38 3.53
C PHE A 104 16.79 10.65 4.59
N LYS A 105 16.41 11.07 5.81
CA LYS A 105 17.42 11.42 6.83
C LYS A 105 18.16 10.20 7.36
N ASP A 106 17.56 9.04 7.40
CA ASP A 106 18.22 7.84 7.94
C ASP A 106 17.49 6.54 7.57
N VAL A 107 17.63 6.12 6.31
CA VAL A 107 17.06 4.84 5.81
C VAL A 107 17.53 3.66 6.64
N VAL A 108 18.79 3.64 7.06
CA VAL A 108 19.37 2.54 7.85
C VAL A 108 18.70 2.47 9.22
N SER A 109 18.54 3.61 9.88
CA SER A 109 17.83 3.67 11.17
C SER A 109 16.37 3.23 11.06
N GLU A 110 15.67 3.58 9.98
CA GLU A 110 14.30 3.12 9.79
C GLU A 110 14.20 1.60 9.49
N ILE A 111 15.20 1.03 8.81
CA ILE A 111 15.34 -0.42 8.66
C ILE A 111 15.55 -1.08 10.03
N GLU A 112 16.48 -0.57 10.83
CA GLU A 112 16.80 -1.10 12.16
C GLU A 112 15.62 -1.02 13.15
N LYS A 113 14.81 0.01 13.06
CA LYS A 113 13.57 0.18 13.85
C LYS A 113 12.45 -0.77 13.42
N GLY A 114 12.59 -1.42 12.25
CA GLY A 114 11.55 -2.29 11.69
C GLY A 114 10.41 -1.51 11.06
N SER A 115 10.63 -0.26 10.66
CA SER A 115 9.64 0.55 9.94
C SER A 115 9.37 0.01 8.54
N PHE A 116 10.35 -0.68 7.93
CA PHE A 116 10.16 -1.36 6.66
C PHE A 116 9.75 -2.82 6.86
N MET A 117 8.84 -3.30 6.02
CA MET A 117 8.35 -4.67 6.03
C MET A 117 8.13 -5.19 4.62
N VAL A 118 8.21 -6.50 4.45
CA VAL A 118 8.01 -7.15 3.15
C VAL A 118 6.65 -7.84 3.11
N TYR A 119 5.83 -7.45 2.14
CA TYR A 119 4.57 -8.10 1.80
C TYR A 119 4.79 -9.01 0.59
N TYR A 120 3.96 -10.04 0.48
CA TYR A 120 4.06 -11.02 -0.61
C TYR A 120 2.77 -11.02 -1.42
N GLN A 121 2.89 -10.70 -2.72
CA GLN A 121 1.80 -10.83 -3.67
C GLN A 121 1.90 -12.18 -4.38
N PRO A 122 0.91 -13.08 -4.22
CA PRO A 122 0.98 -14.39 -4.85
C PRO A 122 0.86 -14.29 -6.38
N LYS A 123 1.74 -15.01 -7.09
CA LYS A 123 1.64 -15.29 -8.52
C LYS A 123 0.86 -16.60 -8.69
N VAL A 124 -0.29 -16.54 -9.35
CA VAL A 124 -1.22 -17.68 -9.47
C VAL A 124 -1.32 -18.13 -10.91
N ASP A 125 -1.21 -19.43 -11.15
CA ASP A 125 -1.52 -20.02 -12.45
C ASP A 125 -3.01 -19.85 -12.73
N SER A 126 -3.34 -19.10 -13.79
CA SER A 126 -4.73 -18.73 -14.12
C SER A 126 -5.62 -19.92 -14.49
N ARG A 127 -5.03 -21.03 -14.91
CA ARG A 127 -5.76 -22.24 -15.31
C ARG A 127 -6.09 -23.14 -14.12
N THR A 128 -5.19 -23.21 -13.13
CA THR A 128 -5.32 -24.17 -12.02
C THR A 128 -5.71 -23.48 -10.71
N GLY A 129 -5.57 -22.16 -10.60
CA GLY A 129 -5.76 -21.42 -9.35
C GLY A 129 -4.66 -21.67 -8.31
N ILE A 130 -3.60 -22.38 -8.66
CA ILE A 130 -2.53 -22.76 -7.73
C ILE A 130 -1.49 -21.64 -7.69
N THR A 131 -1.06 -21.27 -6.48
CA THR A 131 0.06 -20.33 -6.30
C THR A 131 1.36 -20.97 -6.76
N VAL A 132 2.02 -20.39 -7.75
CA VAL A 132 3.26 -20.87 -8.38
C VAL A 132 4.48 -20.02 -8.03
N GLY A 133 4.30 -18.86 -7.42
CA GLY A 133 5.33 -17.94 -7.00
C GLY A 133 4.75 -16.82 -6.15
N ALA A 134 5.60 -15.89 -5.75
CA ALA A 134 5.17 -14.63 -5.13
C ALA A 134 6.13 -13.51 -5.53
N GLU A 135 5.66 -12.28 -5.45
CA GLU A 135 6.48 -11.08 -5.56
C GLU A 135 6.63 -10.43 -4.18
N ALA A 136 7.85 -10.09 -3.82
CA ALA A 136 8.16 -9.38 -2.60
C ALA A 136 7.97 -7.88 -2.82
N LEU A 137 7.10 -7.27 -2.05
CA LEU A 137 6.72 -5.87 -2.15
C LEU A 137 7.03 -5.15 -0.85
N ILE A 138 7.96 -4.21 -0.90
CA ILE A 138 8.31 -3.38 0.26
C ILE A 138 7.13 -2.50 0.69
N ARG A 139 6.98 -2.32 1.99
CA ARG A 139 6.03 -1.41 2.63
C ARG A 139 6.75 -0.65 3.74
N PHE A 140 6.32 0.57 3.98
CA PHE A 140 6.75 1.35 5.12
C PHE A 140 5.59 1.46 6.12
N PHE A 141 5.86 1.34 7.40
CA PHE A 141 4.87 1.56 8.45
C PHE A 141 5.09 2.93 9.07
N ASP A 142 4.08 3.77 9.01
CA ASP A 142 4.03 5.05 9.70
C ASP A 142 2.94 5.01 10.78
N GLU A 143 3.24 5.50 11.98
CA GLU A 143 2.29 5.45 13.11
C GLU A 143 1.00 6.20 12.84
N ALA A 144 1.07 7.31 12.09
CA ALA A 144 -0.10 8.14 11.79
C ALA A 144 -0.88 7.68 10.55
N HIS A 145 -0.21 7.03 9.58
CA HIS A 145 -0.79 6.69 8.28
C HIS A 145 -0.91 5.18 8.05
N GLY A 146 -0.38 4.37 8.96
CA GLY A 146 -0.37 2.92 8.84
C GLY A 146 0.60 2.43 7.76
N VAL A 147 0.18 1.44 6.96
CA VAL A 147 1.02 0.83 5.92
C VAL A 147 1.03 1.69 4.65
N VAL A 148 2.21 2.19 4.31
CA VAL A 148 2.46 3.07 3.16
C VAL A 148 3.09 2.27 2.01
N GLY A 149 2.58 2.46 0.80
CA GLY A 149 3.08 1.80 -0.42
C GLY A 149 4.37 2.42 -0.97
N PRO A 150 5.09 1.68 -1.84
CA PRO A 150 6.40 2.11 -2.37
C PRO A 150 6.35 3.38 -3.20
N ILE A 151 5.24 3.69 -3.85
CA ILE A 151 5.04 4.89 -4.66
C ILE A 151 5.36 6.20 -3.90
N HIS A 152 5.26 6.21 -2.57
CA HIS A 152 5.49 7.38 -1.74
C HIS A 152 6.94 7.57 -1.28
N PHE A 153 7.80 6.56 -1.46
CA PHE A 153 9.18 6.65 -0.96
C PHE A 153 10.24 6.11 -1.92
N ILE A 154 9.90 5.30 -2.92
CA ILE A 154 10.90 4.76 -3.87
C ILE A 154 11.57 5.88 -4.65
N GLU A 155 10.81 6.83 -5.20
CA GLU A 155 11.36 7.98 -5.93
C GLU A 155 12.37 8.77 -5.07
N ILE A 156 12.05 8.96 -3.78
CA ILE A 156 12.94 9.64 -2.82
C ILE A 156 14.25 8.88 -2.64
N LEU A 157 14.18 7.54 -2.59
CA LEU A 157 15.36 6.68 -2.46
C LEU A 157 16.21 6.70 -3.75
N GLU A 158 15.57 6.72 -4.91
CA GLU A 158 16.23 6.81 -6.22
C GLU A 158 16.93 8.16 -6.41
N GLU A 159 16.24 9.27 -6.14
CA GLU A 159 16.82 10.63 -6.18
C GLU A 159 18.07 10.75 -5.33
N ASN A 160 18.13 10.04 -4.23
CA ASN A 160 19.23 10.10 -3.26
C ASN A 160 20.21 8.92 -3.37
N ARG A 161 20.09 8.09 -4.41
CA ARG A 161 20.96 6.95 -4.71
C ARG A 161 21.12 5.97 -3.55
N CYS A 162 20.07 5.79 -2.74
CA CYS A 162 20.06 4.88 -1.60
C CYS A 162 19.10 3.69 -1.76
N SER A 163 18.57 3.46 -2.97
CA SER A 163 17.68 2.32 -3.28
C SER A 163 18.31 0.98 -2.94
N HIS A 164 19.63 0.83 -3.15
CA HIS A 164 20.37 -0.39 -2.84
C HIS A 164 20.21 -0.86 -1.36
N LEU A 165 20.02 0.08 -0.42
CA LEU A 165 19.80 -0.26 0.99
C LEU A 165 18.48 -1.02 1.18
N ILE A 166 17.43 -0.59 0.51
CA ILE A 166 16.11 -1.23 0.56
C ILE A 166 16.08 -2.52 -0.26
N ASP A 167 16.67 -2.53 -1.44
CA ASP A 167 16.67 -3.71 -2.30
C ASP A 167 17.43 -4.87 -1.64
N LEU A 168 18.59 -4.59 -1.02
CA LEU A 168 19.35 -5.59 -0.25
C LEU A 168 18.62 -6.00 1.03
N PHE A 169 17.95 -5.09 1.72
CA PHE A 169 17.10 -5.42 2.87
C PHE A 169 15.97 -6.38 2.48
N VAL A 170 15.26 -6.09 1.38
CA VAL A 170 14.18 -6.98 0.88
C VAL A 170 14.75 -8.35 0.51
N LEU A 171 15.90 -8.40 -0.15
CA LEU A 171 16.58 -9.66 -0.48
C LEU A 171 16.89 -10.48 0.78
N ASP A 172 17.45 -9.85 1.82
CA ASP A 172 17.80 -10.53 3.08
C ASP A 172 16.54 -11.08 3.77
N GLU A 173 15.49 -10.28 3.91
CA GLU A 173 14.21 -10.70 4.51
C GLU A 173 13.51 -11.83 3.72
N VAL A 174 13.57 -11.79 2.38
CA VAL A 174 13.04 -12.87 1.54
C VAL A 174 13.84 -14.15 1.73
N CYS A 175 15.17 -14.08 1.71
CA CYS A 175 16.03 -15.24 1.93
C CYS A 175 15.79 -15.86 3.31
N LYS A 176 15.68 -15.05 4.35
CA LYS A 176 15.36 -15.47 5.72
C LYS A 176 13.98 -16.14 5.80
N ALA A 177 12.95 -15.55 5.18
CA ALA A 177 11.62 -16.13 5.16
C ALA A 177 11.58 -17.46 4.41
N GLN A 178 12.25 -17.58 3.26
CA GLN A 178 12.36 -18.82 2.50
C GLN A 178 13.10 -19.90 3.30
N LYS A 179 14.21 -19.55 3.97
CA LYS A 179 14.93 -20.51 4.84
C LYS A 179 14.03 -21.05 5.95
N LEU A 180 13.29 -20.17 6.64
CA LEU A 180 12.34 -20.58 7.68
C LEU A 180 11.26 -21.53 7.16
N ARG A 181 10.80 -21.33 5.93
CA ARG A 181 9.80 -22.22 5.30
C ARG A 181 10.41 -23.58 4.95
N CYS A 182 11.63 -23.60 4.40
CA CYS A 182 12.34 -24.84 4.08
C CYS A 182 12.54 -25.72 5.33
N ILE A 183 13.03 -25.15 6.43
CA ILE A 183 13.28 -25.93 7.66
C ILE A 183 12.01 -26.32 8.41
N SER A 184 10.88 -25.63 8.15
CA SER A 184 9.57 -25.93 8.77
C SER A 184 8.74 -26.89 7.93
N ASP A 185 9.30 -27.49 6.90
CA ASP A 185 8.62 -28.38 5.93
C ASP A 185 7.33 -27.77 5.34
N ARG A 186 7.33 -26.44 5.17
CA ARG A 186 6.23 -25.72 4.55
C ARG A 186 6.44 -25.68 3.04
N ARG A 187 5.35 -25.67 2.29
CA ARG A 187 5.40 -25.46 0.85
C ARG A 187 6.15 -24.17 0.54
N VAL A 188 7.18 -24.26 -0.27
CA VAL A 188 7.94 -23.14 -0.81
C VAL A 188 7.58 -22.91 -2.27
N VAL A 189 7.59 -21.69 -2.70
CA VAL A 189 7.45 -21.25 -4.09
C VAL A 189 8.51 -20.19 -4.37
N PRO A 190 8.96 -20.03 -5.62
CA PRO A 190 9.87 -18.93 -5.96
C PRO A 190 9.32 -17.57 -5.54
N VAL A 191 10.20 -16.72 -5.04
CA VAL A 191 9.87 -15.32 -4.70
C VAL A 191 10.76 -14.40 -5.49
N SER A 192 10.15 -13.46 -6.24
CA SER A 192 10.89 -12.40 -6.92
C SER A 192 11.07 -11.19 -6.02
N VAL A 193 12.23 -10.56 -6.13
CA VAL A 193 12.65 -9.31 -5.47
C VAL A 193 12.98 -8.30 -6.55
N ASN A 194 12.39 -7.12 -6.45
CA ASN A 194 12.66 -6.02 -7.37
C ASN A 194 13.97 -5.29 -6.99
N PHE A 195 14.84 -5.08 -7.96
CA PHE A 195 16.03 -4.23 -7.85
C PHE A 195 15.88 -3.04 -8.78
N SER A 196 16.10 -1.83 -8.27
CA SER A 196 16.07 -0.60 -9.06
C SER A 196 17.31 -0.50 -9.95
N LYS A 197 17.22 0.26 -11.05
CA LYS A 197 18.40 0.57 -11.89
C LYS A 197 19.54 1.20 -11.07
N ASN A 198 19.21 2.10 -10.14
CA ASN A 198 20.21 2.77 -9.31
C ASN A 198 20.99 1.77 -8.43
N THR A 199 20.34 0.68 -8.02
CA THR A 199 20.98 -0.40 -7.26
C THR A 199 22.04 -1.11 -8.09
N LEU A 200 21.84 -1.25 -9.41
CA LEU A 200 22.84 -1.85 -10.30
C LEU A 200 24.12 -1.05 -10.44
N GLU A 201 24.08 0.26 -10.16
CA GLU A 201 25.25 1.14 -10.17
C GLU A 201 26.08 1.04 -8.87
N TYR A 202 25.56 0.34 -7.86
CA TYR A 202 26.26 0.17 -6.59
C TYR A 202 27.46 -0.77 -6.76
N ALA A 203 28.68 -0.28 -6.52
CA ALA A 203 29.92 -0.95 -6.87
C ALA A 203 30.07 -2.35 -6.23
N ASP A 204 29.64 -2.50 -4.98
CA ASP A 204 29.80 -3.74 -4.19
C ASP A 204 28.52 -4.61 -4.22
N LEU A 205 27.57 -4.35 -5.13
CA LEU A 205 26.27 -5.03 -5.19
C LEU A 205 26.41 -6.55 -5.24
N LEU A 206 27.23 -7.05 -6.17
CA LEU A 206 27.36 -8.51 -6.37
C LEU A 206 27.95 -9.20 -5.16
N ASP A 207 28.83 -8.56 -4.42
CA ASP A 207 29.43 -9.14 -3.22
C ASP A 207 28.42 -9.18 -2.07
N HIS A 208 27.64 -8.14 -1.88
CA HIS A 208 26.54 -8.14 -0.91
C HIS A 208 25.44 -9.16 -1.24
N VAL A 209 25.05 -9.26 -2.51
CA VAL A 209 24.07 -10.26 -2.94
C VAL A 209 24.59 -11.68 -2.66
N LYS A 210 25.85 -11.97 -3.01
CA LYS A 210 26.48 -13.28 -2.73
C LYS A 210 26.55 -13.55 -1.23
N GLU A 211 26.93 -12.56 -0.43
CA GLU A 211 26.98 -12.69 1.03
C GLU A 211 25.62 -13.07 1.61
N ILE A 212 24.57 -12.36 1.20
CA ILE A 212 23.18 -12.63 1.64
C ILE A 212 22.77 -14.04 1.20
N MET A 213 22.92 -14.38 -0.09
CA MET A 213 22.52 -15.69 -0.60
C MET A 213 23.27 -16.85 0.10
N ASN A 214 24.59 -16.70 0.32
CA ASN A 214 25.39 -17.72 1.00
C ASN A 214 25.02 -17.89 2.48
N ARG A 215 24.60 -16.82 3.17
CA ARG A 215 24.17 -16.85 4.56
C ARG A 215 23.01 -17.81 4.80
N TYR A 216 22.09 -17.89 3.85
CA TYR A 216 20.88 -18.70 4.02
C TYR A 216 20.95 -20.06 3.34
N ASP A 217 21.91 -20.30 2.45
CA ASP A 217 22.09 -21.59 1.75
C ASP A 217 20.73 -22.15 1.26
N LEU A 218 20.10 -21.43 0.35
CA LEU A 218 18.80 -21.77 -0.24
C LEU A 218 18.95 -22.62 -1.49
N PRO A 219 17.99 -23.53 -1.77
CA PRO A 219 17.92 -24.17 -3.07
C PRO A 219 17.85 -23.16 -4.22
N GLU A 220 18.54 -23.48 -5.31
CA GLU A 220 18.57 -22.65 -6.51
C GLU A 220 17.16 -22.38 -7.04
N GLY A 221 16.92 -21.16 -7.49
CA GLY A 221 15.64 -20.71 -8.07
C GLY A 221 14.54 -20.34 -7.07
N LEU A 222 14.76 -20.45 -5.75
CA LEU A 222 13.79 -20.01 -4.76
C LEU A 222 13.72 -18.49 -4.57
N VAL A 223 14.77 -17.77 -4.93
CA VAL A 223 14.79 -16.31 -4.95
C VAL A 223 15.19 -15.86 -6.34
N GLN A 224 14.44 -14.92 -6.90
CA GLN A 224 14.64 -14.37 -8.24
C GLN A 224 14.79 -12.87 -8.12
N ILE A 225 15.80 -12.28 -8.76
CA ILE A 225 15.98 -10.82 -8.81
C ILE A 225 15.37 -10.34 -10.13
N GLU A 226 14.40 -9.44 -10.05
CA GLU A 226 13.79 -8.76 -11.18
C GLU A 226 14.34 -7.33 -11.23
N ILE A 227 14.80 -6.87 -12.40
CA ILE A 227 15.26 -5.50 -12.59
C ILE A 227 14.09 -4.67 -13.07
N THR A 228 13.70 -3.67 -12.28
CA THR A 228 12.60 -2.77 -12.66
C THR A 228 13.13 -1.58 -13.45
N GLU A 229 12.41 -1.26 -14.54
CA GLU A 229 12.60 0.02 -15.21
C GLU A 229 12.01 1.12 -14.32
N SER A 230 12.72 2.23 -14.16
CA SER A 230 12.21 3.38 -13.40
C SER A 230 10.89 3.84 -14.01
N VAL A 231 9.88 4.09 -13.19
CA VAL A 231 8.60 4.66 -13.63
C VAL A 231 8.88 6.11 -14.03
N GLY A 232 9.19 6.36 -15.30
CA GLY A 232 9.42 7.74 -15.73
C GLY A 232 10.25 7.95 -17.02
N ASP A 233 10.32 6.96 -17.94
CA ASP A 233 10.74 7.20 -19.33
C ASP A 233 9.55 7.13 -20.28
#